data_080a0da4a6f614e9e712ee7e74bac55a
#
_entry.id   080a0da4a6f614e9e712ee7e74bac55a
#
_cell.length_a   1.000
_cell.length_b   1.000
_cell.length_c   1.000
_cell.angle_alpha   90.00
_cell.angle_beta   90.00
_cell.angle_gamma   90.00
#
_symmetry.space_group_name_H-M   'P 1'
#
loop_
_entity.id
_entity.type
_entity.pdbx_description
1 polymer ?
#
loop_
_entity_poly.entity_id
_entity_poly.type
_entity_poly.pdbx_seq_one_letter_code
_entity_poly.pdbx_strand_id
1 'polypeptide(L)'
;AESSDTTISADVANHMIEHQIGKYTLPVGVVRGLIVNGEVRDVLVATEEPSVIAAACNGARIAAATDVGYGIIARSPQYVTTAQIAFEDADGSVAARLSRIVGDKEKVAELLRIANESHPSMSKRGGGARKCRASALHGFAKLEIDVDTCDAMGANTVNTMGEAVKAQLESWLGVQALVAILTNTSRVASTAEVHIPVEALASRRLEDSEREREGKRLARRIAALSALAASDPARAATHNKGILNGIAGAALASGNDTRALESAAHAWAARSGRYLPLSKWNTETLNGKTILHGRIEIPLQIGIVGGSISSLPMAKLAIKIGKYKNANDFRNTLAALGLVQNLAALRALAGPGIQAGHMALQSSNLAIAAGAKGCLLYTSDAADE
;
A
#
# COMPACT_ATOMS: atom_id res chain seq x y z
N ALA A 1 -10.93 -21.11 19.21
CA ALA A 1 -10.60 -20.91 17.82
C ALA A 1 -9.85 -22.16 17.37
N GLU A 2 -10.46 -22.98 16.54
CA GLU A 2 -9.79 -24.07 15.86
C GLU A 2 -8.65 -23.48 15.06
N SER A 3 -7.43 -23.93 15.32
CA SER A 3 -6.22 -23.60 14.57
C SER A 3 -6.44 -24.19 13.16
N SER A 4 -7.05 -23.42 12.27
CA SER A 4 -7.05 -23.78 10.86
C SER A 4 -5.58 -23.81 10.44
N ASP A 5 -5.14 -24.94 9.89
CA ASP A 5 -3.79 -25.05 9.33
C ASP A 5 -3.64 -23.99 8.24
N THR A 6 -2.90 -22.93 8.54
CA THR A 6 -2.64 -21.82 7.64
C THR A 6 -1.33 -21.99 6.88
N THR A 7 -0.66 -23.14 7.03
CA THR A 7 0.55 -23.49 6.31
C THR A 7 0.22 -23.95 4.89
N ILE A 8 1.10 -23.65 3.94
CA ILE A 8 1.02 -24.24 2.60
C ILE A 8 1.46 -25.70 2.64
N SER A 9 0.78 -26.57 1.91
CA SER A 9 1.20 -27.95 1.76
C SER A 9 2.56 -28.07 1.06
N ALA A 10 3.23 -29.20 1.16
CA ALA A 10 4.48 -29.44 0.45
C ALA A 10 4.26 -29.38 -1.07
N ASP A 11 3.17 -29.94 -1.55
CA ASP A 11 2.84 -29.97 -2.99
C ASP A 11 2.62 -28.54 -3.53
N VAL A 12 1.90 -27.69 -2.80
CA VAL A 12 1.72 -26.28 -3.20
C VAL A 12 3.06 -25.55 -3.22
N ALA A 13 3.89 -25.73 -2.21
CA ALA A 13 5.20 -25.09 -2.13
C ALA A 13 6.12 -25.50 -3.30
N ASN A 14 6.16 -26.80 -3.64
CA ASN A 14 6.95 -27.32 -4.75
C ASN A 14 6.54 -26.80 -6.14
N HIS A 15 5.26 -26.38 -6.28
CA HIS A 15 4.75 -25.84 -7.54
C HIS A 15 4.74 -24.31 -7.58
N MET A 16 5.06 -23.63 -6.46
CA MET A 16 5.08 -22.17 -6.42
C MET A 16 6.40 -21.57 -6.91
N ILE A 17 7.52 -22.24 -6.67
CA ILE A 17 8.86 -21.79 -7.06
C ILE A 17 9.71 -22.99 -7.49
N GLU A 18 10.70 -22.72 -8.33
CA GLU A 18 11.69 -23.69 -8.79
C GLU A 18 12.69 -23.98 -7.64
N HIS A 19 13.24 -25.21 -7.62
CA HIS A 19 14.28 -25.65 -6.67
C HIS A 19 13.93 -25.41 -5.20
N GLN A 20 12.67 -25.60 -4.84
CA GLN A 20 12.17 -25.38 -3.48
C GLN A 20 12.87 -26.31 -2.48
N ILE A 21 13.48 -25.74 -1.43
CA ILE A 21 14.20 -26.48 -0.36
C ILE A 21 13.53 -26.37 1.01
N GLY A 22 12.59 -25.46 1.19
CA GLY A 22 11.93 -25.22 2.47
C GLY A 22 10.84 -24.17 2.39
N LYS A 23 10.22 -23.89 3.54
CA LYS A 23 9.21 -22.84 3.71
C LYS A 23 9.73 -21.82 4.71
N TYR A 24 9.69 -20.54 4.35
CA TYR A 24 10.02 -19.45 5.25
C TYR A 24 8.73 -18.91 5.89
N THR A 25 8.68 -18.91 7.23
CA THR A 25 7.48 -18.46 7.96
C THR A 25 7.74 -17.15 8.68
N LEU A 26 6.76 -16.25 8.60
CA LEU A 26 6.72 -15.00 9.35
C LEU A 26 5.55 -15.03 10.36
N PRO A 27 5.71 -14.38 11.51
CA PRO A 27 4.59 -14.14 12.42
C PRO A 27 3.50 -13.31 11.73
N VAL A 28 2.24 -13.62 12.02
CA VAL A 28 1.09 -12.84 11.55
C VAL A 28 0.30 -12.36 12.76
N GLY A 29 0.15 -11.06 12.87
CA GLY A 29 -0.68 -10.45 13.90
C GLY A 29 -1.88 -9.71 13.30
N VAL A 30 -2.73 -9.17 14.17
CA VAL A 30 -3.97 -8.47 13.77
C VAL A 30 -3.95 -7.04 14.27
N VAL A 31 -4.04 -6.09 13.35
CA VAL A 31 -4.39 -4.70 13.69
C VAL A 31 -5.89 -4.62 13.86
N ARG A 32 -6.35 -4.23 15.05
CA ARG A 32 -7.76 -4.22 15.43
C ARG A 32 -8.30 -2.81 15.56
N GLY A 33 -9.60 -2.68 15.32
CA GLY A 33 -10.35 -1.46 15.61
C GLY A 33 -10.02 -0.30 14.66
N LEU A 34 -9.53 -0.58 13.47
CA LEU A 34 -9.34 0.44 12.44
C LEU A 34 -10.71 0.82 11.85
N ILE A 35 -11.16 2.05 12.09
CA ILE A 35 -12.45 2.53 11.54
C ILE A 35 -12.18 3.24 10.22
N VAL A 36 -12.74 2.71 9.15
CA VAL A 36 -12.61 3.24 7.77
C VAL A 36 -14.00 3.44 7.19
N ASN A 37 -14.33 4.66 6.82
CA ASN A 37 -15.64 5.02 6.26
C ASN A 37 -16.83 4.54 7.12
N GLY A 38 -16.68 4.58 8.46
CA GLY A 38 -17.69 4.12 9.41
C GLY A 38 -17.70 2.61 9.70
N GLU A 39 -16.88 1.82 9.01
CA GLU A 39 -16.80 0.36 9.21
C GLU A 39 -15.55 -0.02 10.00
N VAL A 40 -15.71 -0.87 11.02
CA VAL A 40 -14.58 -1.42 11.78
C VAL A 40 -13.91 -2.53 10.96
N ARG A 41 -12.60 -2.42 10.81
CA ARG A 41 -11.75 -3.37 10.09
C ARG A 41 -10.72 -4.00 10.99
N ASP A 42 -10.55 -5.30 10.89
CA ASP A 42 -9.42 -6.05 11.43
C ASP A 42 -8.50 -6.43 10.25
N VAL A 43 -7.22 -6.07 10.36
CA VAL A 43 -6.26 -6.24 9.27
C VAL A 43 -5.14 -7.17 9.70
N LEU A 44 -4.94 -8.28 8.98
CA LEU A 44 -3.81 -9.17 9.21
C LEU A 44 -2.53 -8.53 8.64
N VAL A 45 -1.46 -8.62 9.40
CA VAL A 45 -0.13 -8.07 9.06
C VAL A 45 0.92 -9.15 9.32
N ALA A 46 1.67 -9.54 8.30
CA ALA A 46 2.83 -10.43 8.41
C ALA A 46 4.09 -9.57 8.56
N THR A 47 4.82 -9.75 9.64
CA THR A 47 6.04 -8.97 9.91
C THR A 47 6.92 -9.66 10.94
N GLU A 48 8.23 -9.47 10.81
CA GLU A 48 9.24 -9.85 11.78
C GLU A 48 9.59 -8.69 12.73
N GLU A 49 9.23 -7.45 12.37
CA GLU A 49 9.60 -6.26 13.12
C GLU A 49 8.68 -6.07 14.33
N PRO A 50 9.23 -5.99 15.56
CA PRO A 50 8.46 -5.69 16.76
C PRO A 50 7.77 -4.32 16.66
N SER A 51 6.69 -4.16 17.41
CA SER A 51 5.94 -2.89 17.56
C SER A 51 5.12 -2.45 16.33
N VAL A 52 5.27 -3.02 15.14
CA VAL A 52 4.50 -2.60 13.95
C VAL A 52 3.00 -2.71 14.21
N ILE A 53 2.55 -3.86 14.72
CA ILE A 53 1.13 -4.11 14.99
C ILE A 53 0.64 -3.26 16.16
N ALA A 54 1.40 -3.19 17.25
CA ALA A 54 1.05 -2.38 18.41
C ALA A 54 0.95 -0.89 18.06
N ALA A 55 1.89 -0.39 17.25
CA ALA A 55 1.87 0.99 16.74
C ALA A 55 0.62 1.27 15.89
N ALA A 56 0.29 0.37 14.95
CA ALA A 56 -0.90 0.50 14.12
C ALA A 56 -2.20 0.47 14.95
N CYS A 57 -2.30 -0.43 15.94
CA CYS A 57 -3.45 -0.49 16.86
C CYS A 57 -3.58 0.81 17.68
N ASN A 58 -2.46 1.35 18.20
CA ASN A 58 -2.48 2.62 18.93
C ASN A 58 -2.87 3.79 18.03
N GLY A 59 -2.35 3.85 16.80
CA GLY A 59 -2.74 4.84 15.80
C GLY A 59 -4.23 4.75 15.44
N ALA A 60 -4.74 3.53 15.25
CA ALA A 60 -6.16 3.28 14.98
C ALA A 60 -7.05 3.76 16.14
N ARG A 61 -6.66 3.45 17.39
CA ARG A 61 -7.36 3.92 18.60
C ARG A 61 -7.39 5.45 18.71
N ILE A 62 -6.30 6.13 18.35
CA ILE A 62 -6.23 7.59 18.35
C ILE A 62 -7.12 8.15 17.24
N ALA A 63 -7.04 7.59 16.04
CA ALA A 63 -7.84 8.00 14.88
C ALA A 63 -9.34 7.72 15.06
N ALA A 64 -9.74 6.78 15.93
CA ALA A 64 -11.14 6.52 16.27
C ALA A 64 -11.77 7.61 17.12
N ALA A 65 -11.00 8.53 17.71
CA ALA A 65 -11.50 9.61 18.57
C ALA A 65 -12.06 10.81 17.78
N THR A 66 -12.48 10.61 16.53
CA THR A 66 -13.13 11.65 15.72
C THR A 66 -14.56 11.92 16.20
N ASP A 67 -14.98 13.18 16.19
CA ASP A 67 -16.30 13.62 16.70
C ASP A 67 -17.50 13.06 15.92
N VAL A 68 -17.29 12.50 14.73
CA VAL A 68 -18.34 12.07 13.79
C VAL A 68 -18.49 10.55 13.63
N GLY A 69 -17.72 9.73 14.37
CA GLY A 69 -17.85 8.26 14.36
C GLY A 69 -17.45 7.54 13.06
N TYR A 70 -17.13 8.26 11.99
CA TYR A 70 -16.72 7.66 10.72
C TYR A 70 -15.24 7.23 10.67
N GLY A 71 -14.45 7.59 11.69
CA GLY A 71 -13.02 7.30 11.72
C GLY A 71 -12.27 7.98 10.59
N ILE A 72 -11.54 7.19 9.82
CA ILE A 72 -10.76 7.65 8.68
C ILE A 72 -11.62 7.60 7.41
N ILE A 73 -11.66 8.71 6.68
CA ILE A 73 -12.32 8.76 5.37
C ILE A 73 -11.30 8.38 4.31
N ALA A 74 -11.53 7.27 3.63
CA ALA A 74 -10.65 6.77 2.60
C ALA A 74 -11.38 6.61 1.26
N ARG A 75 -10.67 6.91 0.17
CA ARG A 75 -11.20 6.83 -1.20
C ARG A 75 -10.15 6.24 -2.13
N SER A 76 -10.57 5.30 -2.95
CA SER A 76 -9.77 4.75 -4.03
C SER A 76 -10.45 5.03 -5.37
N PRO A 77 -9.73 5.61 -6.34
CA PRO A 77 -10.25 5.76 -7.69
C PRO A 77 -10.36 4.40 -8.38
N GLN A 78 -10.92 4.37 -9.58
CA GLN A 78 -10.81 3.20 -10.45
C GLN A 78 -9.33 2.99 -10.79
N TYR A 79 -8.79 1.87 -10.34
CA TYR A 79 -7.41 1.49 -10.64
C TYR A 79 -7.31 0.84 -12.00
N VAL A 80 -6.26 1.19 -12.71
CA VAL A 80 -5.84 0.52 -13.93
C VAL A 80 -4.37 0.15 -13.82
N THR A 81 -4.02 -1.00 -14.35
CA THR A 81 -2.64 -1.42 -14.54
C THR A 81 -2.26 -1.16 -15.99
N THR A 82 -1.11 -0.55 -16.21
CA THR A 82 -0.70 -0.12 -17.55
C THR A 82 0.34 -1.08 -18.11
N ALA A 83 0.11 -1.62 -19.32
CA ALA A 83 1.16 -2.23 -20.15
C ALA A 83 1.83 -1.15 -20.99
N GLN A 84 3.14 -1.24 -21.20
CA GLN A 84 3.88 -0.43 -22.15
C GLN A 84 4.49 -1.32 -23.23
N ILE A 85 4.42 -0.87 -24.50
CA ILE A 85 5.10 -1.45 -25.64
C ILE A 85 6.09 -0.39 -26.12
N ALA A 86 7.38 -0.68 -26.06
CA ALA A 86 8.44 0.29 -26.36
C ALA A 86 9.23 -0.10 -27.60
N PHE A 87 9.67 0.89 -28.35
CA PHE A 87 10.42 0.78 -29.59
C PHE A 87 11.65 1.70 -29.55
N GLU A 88 12.74 1.32 -30.24
CA GLU A 88 13.80 2.26 -30.59
C GLU A 88 13.27 3.29 -31.59
N ASP A 89 13.64 4.55 -31.44
CA ASP A 89 13.14 5.67 -32.23
C ASP A 89 14.14 6.81 -32.29
N ALA A 90 15.24 6.62 -32.96
CA ALA A 90 16.33 7.59 -33.05
C ALA A 90 15.95 8.88 -33.78
N ASP A 91 15.03 8.81 -34.74
CA ASP A 91 14.62 9.91 -35.61
C ASP A 91 13.21 10.46 -35.32
N GLY A 92 12.52 9.90 -34.35
CA GLY A 92 11.16 10.28 -33.98
C GLY A 92 10.04 9.78 -34.91
N SER A 93 10.38 8.95 -35.89
CA SER A 93 9.43 8.45 -36.91
C SER A 93 8.41 7.47 -36.32
N VAL A 94 8.82 6.62 -35.37
CA VAL A 94 7.95 5.66 -34.68
C VAL A 94 6.99 6.41 -33.78
N ALA A 95 7.45 7.39 -33.00
CA ALA A 95 6.61 8.22 -32.14
C ALA A 95 5.53 8.96 -32.95
N ALA A 96 5.88 9.53 -34.10
CA ALA A 96 4.93 10.18 -34.99
C ALA A 96 3.86 9.21 -35.54
N ARG A 97 4.23 7.99 -35.86
CA ARG A 97 3.31 6.92 -36.34
C ARG A 97 2.42 6.44 -35.19
N LEU A 98 2.96 6.19 -33.98
CA LEU A 98 2.18 5.83 -32.80
C LEU A 98 1.16 6.92 -32.44
N SER A 99 1.54 8.20 -32.56
CA SER A 99 0.63 9.33 -32.31
C SER A 99 -0.53 9.34 -33.32
N ARG A 100 -0.30 9.03 -34.60
CA ARG A 100 -1.37 8.88 -35.61
C ARG A 100 -2.28 7.69 -35.28
N ILE A 101 -1.71 6.54 -34.87
CA ILE A 101 -2.48 5.35 -34.45
C ILE A 101 -3.42 5.69 -33.28
N VAL A 102 -2.92 6.38 -32.25
CA VAL A 102 -3.72 6.77 -31.10
C VAL A 102 -4.73 7.87 -31.41
N GLY A 103 -4.47 8.71 -32.43
CA GLY A 103 -5.42 9.70 -32.97
C GLY A 103 -6.53 9.08 -33.80
N ASP A 104 -6.38 7.86 -34.30
CA ASP A 104 -7.33 7.13 -35.11
C ASP A 104 -8.23 6.25 -34.23
N LYS A 105 -9.53 6.57 -34.16
CA LYS A 105 -10.49 5.86 -33.31
C LYS A 105 -10.68 4.39 -33.69
N GLU A 106 -10.60 4.06 -34.99
CA GLU A 106 -10.78 2.69 -35.48
C GLU A 106 -9.58 1.83 -35.08
N LYS A 107 -8.35 2.35 -35.26
CA LYS A 107 -7.13 1.68 -34.81
C LYS A 107 -7.07 1.48 -33.31
N VAL A 108 -7.45 2.48 -32.54
CA VAL A 108 -7.54 2.34 -31.08
C VAL A 108 -8.57 1.27 -30.71
N ALA A 109 -9.75 1.26 -31.33
CA ALA A 109 -10.78 0.25 -31.08
C ALA A 109 -10.26 -1.16 -31.41
N GLU A 110 -9.52 -1.31 -32.50
CA GLU A 110 -8.89 -2.58 -32.87
C GLU A 110 -7.85 -3.03 -31.85
N LEU A 111 -6.94 -2.16 -31.39
CA LEU A 111 -5.95 -2.51 -30.35
C LEU A 111 -6.63 -2.95 -29.05
N LEU A 112 -7.68 -2.22 -28.63
CA LEU A 112 -8.44 -2.57 -27.43
C LEU A 112 -9.18 -3.89 -27.60
N ARG A 113 -9.71 -4.19 -28.79
CA ARG A 113 -10.35 -5.46 -29.11
C ARG A 113 -9.34 -6.60 -29.02
N ILE A 114 -8.17 -6.48 -29.67
CA ILE A 114 -7.09 -7.48 -29.64
C ILE A 114 -6.66 -7.77 -28.19
N ALA A 115 -6.42 -6.72 -27.40
CA ALA A 115 -6.07 -6.86 -26.00
C ALA A 115 -7.15 -7.66 -25.23
N ASN A 116 -8.42 -7.30 -25.40
CA ASN A 116 -9.53 -7.93 -24.69
C ASN A 116 -9.80 -9.38 -25.14
N GLU A 117 -9.62 -9.69 -26.41
CA GLU A 117 -9.74 -11.04 -26.95
C GLU A 117 -8.61 -11.96 -26.52
N SER A 118 -7.40 -11.42 -26.24
CA SER A 118 -6.29 -12.21 -25.72
C SER A 118 -6.54 -12.73 -24.29
N HIS A 119 -7.45 -12.10 -23.53
CA HIS A 119 -7.80 -12.51 -22.18
C HIS A 119 -9.32 -12.39 -21.89
N PRO A 120 -10.16 -13.24 -22.50
CA PRO A 120 -11.62 -13.11 -22.46
C PRO A 120 -12.23 -13.18 -21.07
N SER A 121 -11.57 -13.87 -20.13
CA SER A 121 -12.05 -14.03 -18.77
C SER A 121 -12.05 -12.69 -17.99
N MET A 122 -11.19 -11.75 -18.33
CA MET A 122 -11.16 -10.40 -17.75
C MET A 122 -12.36 -9.57 -18.25
N SER A 123 -12.59 -9.58 -19.55
CA SER A 123 -13.72 -8.88 -20.18
C SER A 123 -15.08 -9.39 -19.65
N LYS A 124 -15.22 -10.72 -19.45
CA LYS A 124 -16.43 -11.32 -18.86
C LYS A 124 -16.74 -10.85 -17.44
N ARG A 125 -15.71 -10.42 -16.68
CA ARG A 125 -15.85 -9.86 -15.33
C ARG A 125 -16.07 -8.35 -15.32
N GLY A 126 -16.20 -7.71 -16.49
CA GLY A 126 -16.39 -6.27 -16.62
C GLY A 126 -15.09 -5.47 -16.71
N GLY A 127 -13.92 -6.12 -16.64
CA GLY A 127 -12.61 -5.50 -16.80
C GLY A 127 -12.14 -5.43 -18.25
N GLY A 128 -10.83 -5.27 -18.43
CA GLY A 128 -10.16 -5.29 -19.74
C GLY A 128 -9.51 -3.97 -20.12
N ALA A 129 -8.92 -3.94 -21.31
CA ALA A 129 -8.26 -2.77 -21.87
C ALA A 129 -9.25 -1.64 -22.15
N ARG A 130 -8.92 -0.42 -21.72
CA ARG A 130 -9.83 0.74 -21.76
C ARG A 130 -9.31 1.90 -22.59
N LYS A 131 -7.99 2.10 -22.62
CA LYS A 131 -7.39 3.28 -23.25
C LYS A 131 -5.99 2.99 -23.75
N CYS A 132 -5.65 3.59 -24.91
CA CYS A 132 -4.30 3.64 -25.43
C CYS A 132 -3.74 5.07 -25.37
N ARG A 133 -2.44 5.18 -25.16
CA ARG A 133 -1.69 6.44 -25.24
C ARG A 133 -0.33 6.19 -25.90
N ALA A 134 0.17 7.19 -26.61
CA ALA A 134 1.52 7.18 -27.17
C ALA A 134 2.35 8.31 -26.55
N SER A 135 3.63 8.08 -26.41
CA SER A 135 4.60 9.10 -25.99
C SER A 135 5.96 8.86 -26.61
N ALA A 136 6.66 9.97 -26.91
CA ALA A 136 8.06 9.98 -27.27
C ALA A 136 8.92 10.08 -26.02
N LEU A 137 10.05 9.39 -26.04
CA LEU A 137 11.14 9.48 -25.05
C LEU A 137 12.43 9.79 -25.82
N HIS A 138 13.48 10.15 -25.11
CA HIS A 138 14.77 10.36 -25.78
C HIS A 138 15.30 9.05 -26.39
N GLY A 139 15.33 8.96 -27.73
CA GLY A 139 15.73 7.77 -28.48
C GLY A 139 14.73 6.61 -28.50
N PHE A 140 13.52 6.79 -27.94
CA PHE A 140 12.51 5.75 -27.86
C PHE A 140 11.10 6.31 -28.08
N ALA A 141 10.19 5.42 -28.49
CA ALA A 141 8.77 5.66 -28.54
C ALA A 141 8.03 4.55 -27.79
N LYS A 142 6.89 4.86 -27.19
CA LYS A 142 6.06 3.83 -26.53
C LYS A 142 4.58 4.06 -26.75
N LEU A 143 3.85 2.94 -26.79
CA LEU A 143 2.41 2.90 -26.62
C LEU A 143 2.10 2.30 -25.24
N GLU A 144 1.16 2.88 -24.53
CA GLU A 144 0.66 2.41 -23.25
C GLU A 144 -0.80 2.02 -23.37
N ILE A 145 -1.17 0.91 -22.69
CA ILE A 145 -2.54 0.41 -22.62
C ILE A 145 -2.95 0.35 -21.15
N ASP A 146 -4.00 1.06 -20.79
CA ASP A 146 -4.62 0.98 -19.46
C ASP A 146 -5.61 -0.18 -19.44
N VAL A 147 -5.42 -1.08 -18.50
CA VAL A 147 -6.24 -2.26 -18.28
C VAL A 147 -6.91 -2.19 -16.92
N ASP A 148 -8.23 -2.24 -16.91
CA ASP A 148 -9.04 -2.44 -15.70
C ASP A 148 -8.97 -3.93 -15.32
N THR A 149 -8.33 -4.22 -14.20
CA THR A 149 -8.14 -5.57 -13.69
C THR A 149 -9.20 -6.01 -12.68
N CYS A 150 -10.24 -5.20 -12.48
CA CYS A 150 -11.29 -5.42 -11.48
C CYS A 150 -10.69 -5.62 -10.06
N ASP A 151 -11.02 -6.73 -9.42
CA ASP A 151 -10.57 -7.08 -8.08
C ASP A 151 -9.22 -7.83 -8.02
N ALA A 152 -8.56 -8.02 -9.18
CA ALA A 152 -7.23 -8.60 -9.25
C ALA A 152 -6.14 -7.53 -9.36
N MET A 153 -4.90 -7.83 -8.94
CA MET A 153 -3.73 -7.01 -9.26
C MET A 153 -3.43 -7.06 -10.76
N GLY A 154 -3.55 -8.24 -11.38
CA GLY A 154 -3.67 -8.44 -12.81
C GLY A 154 -2.37 -8.46 -13.63
N ALA A 155 -1.20 -8.62 -13.02
CA ALA A 155 0.09 -8.55 -13.72
C ALA A 155 0.17 -9.44 -14.97
N ASN A 156 -0.13 -10.73 -14.83
CA ASN A 156 -0.06 -11.67 -15.97
C ASN A 156 -1.07 -11.33 -17.08
N THR A 157 -2.29 -10.94 -16.70
CA THR A 157 -3.32 -10.51 -17.65
C THR A 157 -2.85 -9.31 -18.47
N VAL A 158 -2.27 -8.32 -17.83
CA VAL A 158 -1.79 -7.09 -18.47
C VAL A 158 -0.61 -7.39 -19.42
N ASN A 159 0.30 -8.27 -19.01
CA ASN A 159 1.40 -8.73 -19.88
C ASN A 159 0.87 -9.45 -21.12
N THR A 160 -0.07 -10.40 -20.96
CA THR A 160 -0.71 -11.10 -22.09
C THR A 160 -1.37 -10.13 -23.07
N MET A 161 -2.11 -9.13 -22.55
CA MET A 161 -2.74 -8.10 -23.37
C MET A 161 -1.70 -7.23 -24.10
N GLY A 162 -0.63 -6.85 -23.41
CA GLY A 162 0.48 -6.09 -23.98
C GLY A 162 1.18 -6.82 -25.12
N GLU A 163 1.49 -8.10 -24.93
CA GLU A 163 2.12 -8.94 -25.98
C GLU A 163 1.21 -9.13 -27.20
N ALA A 164 -0.08 -9.30 -27.02
CA ALA A 164 -1.03 -9.41 -28.13
C ALA A 164 -1.06 -8.12 -28.97
N VAL A 165 -1.08 -6.97 -28.32
CA VAL A 165 -1.07 -5.67 -28.99
C VAL A 165 0.29 -5.38 -29.64
N LYS A 166 1.40 -5.82 -29.03
CA LYS A 166 2.74 -5.71 -29.58
C LYS A 166 2.80 -6.30 -31.00
N ALA A 167 2.31 -7.52 -31.20
CA ALA A 167 2.32 -8.19 -32.49
C ALA A 167 1.59 -7.37 -33.58
N GLN A 168 0.46 -6.76 -33.25
CA GLN A 168 -0.29 -5.89 -34.14
C GLN A 168 0.46 -4.59 -34.47
N LEU A 169 1.10 -3.98 -33.49
CA LEU A 169 1.89 -2.77 -33.70
C LEU A 169 3.11 -3.02 -34.55
N GLU A 170 3.83 -4.12 -34.35
CA GLU A 170 4.96 -4.52 -35.16
C GLU A 170 4.56 -4.68 -36.64
N SER A 171 3.40 -5.32 -36.89
CA SER A 171 2.83 -5.45 -38.22
C SER A 171 2.52 -4.09 -38.88
N TRP A 172 1.91 -3.18 -38.13
CA TRP A 172 1.57 -1.85 -38.66
C TRP A 172 2.78 -0.93 -38.87
N LEU A 173 3.75 -1.04 -37.94
CA LEU A 173 4.92 -0.16 -37.95
C LEU A 173 6.07 -0.70 -38.80
N GLY A 174 6.12 -2.01 -39.11
CA GLY A 174 7.23 -2.64 -39.82
C GLY A 174 8.54 -2.59 -39.00
N VAL A 175 8.49 -2.41 -37.71
CA VAL A 175 9.63 -2.41 -36.76
C VAL A 175 9.31 -3.28 -35.58
N GLN A 176 10.33 -3.92 -35.01
CA GLN A 176 10.17 -4.77 -33.84
C GLN A 176 10.16 -3.93 -32.54
N ALA A 177 9.32 -4.31 -31.60
CA ALA A 177 9.32 -3.72 -30.28
C ALA A 177 10.44 -4.33 -29.42
N LEU A 178 11.02 -3.49 -28.58
CA LEU A 178 12.00 -3.93 -27.57
C LEU A 178 11.33 -4.75 -26.46
N VAL A 179 10.14 -4.35 -26.05
CA VAL A 179 9.44 -4.95 -24.91
C VAL A 179 7.95 -4.66 -24.94
N ALA A 180 7.17 -5.61 -24.42
CA ALA A 180 5.77 -5.40 -24.00
C ALA A 180 5.63 -5.93 -22.58
N ILE A 181 5.46 -5.04 -21.60
CA ILE A 181 5.42 -5.40 -20.17
C ILE A 181 4.61 -4.40 -19.36
N LEU A 182 4.01 -4.85 -18.27
CA LEU A 182 3.34 -3.96 -17.33
C LEU A 182 4.32 -2.96 -16.72
N THR A 183 3.79 -1.80 -16.29
CA THR A 183 4.52 -0.86 -15.45
C THR A 183 4.09 -1.03 -13.99
N ASN A 184 5.06 -0.90 -13.07
CA ASN A 184 4.76 -0.86 -11.63
C ASN A 184 4.53 0.58 -11.13
N THR A 185 4.25 1.52 -12.02
CA THR A 185 3.83 2.88 -11.68
C THR A 185 2.32 3.00 -11.75
N SER A 186 1.75 3.97 -11.06
CA SER A 186 0.32 4.30 -11.14
C SER A 186 0.13 5.78 -11.44
N ARG A 187 -0.92 6.08 -12.19
CA ARG A 187 -1.36 7.48 -12.48
C ARG A 187 -2.35 7.99 -11.44
N VAL A 188 -2.81 7.13 -10.56
CA VAL A 188 -3.80 7.42 -9.52
C VAL A 188 -3.33 6.88 -8.18
N ALA A 189 -3.82 7.50 -7.11
CA ALA A 189 -3.52 7.08 -5.75
C ALA A 189 -4.81 6.95 -4.94
N SER A 190 -4.80 6.01 -4.00
CA SER A 190 -5.76 5.98 -2.91
C SER A 190 -5.44 7.10 -1.93
N THR A 191 -6.46 7.69 -1.35
CA THR A 191 -6.33 8.72 -0.32
C THR A 191 -6.98 8.25 0.97
N ALA A 192 -6.41 8.65 2.10
CA ALA A 192 -7.08 8.55 3.40
C ALA A 192 -6.84 9.84 4.18
N GLU A 193 -7.84 10.24 4.94
CA GLU A 193 -7.86 11.52 5.65
C GLU A 193 -8.51 11.36 7.02
N VAL A 194 -7.98 12.05 8.03
CA VAL A 194 -8.48 12.00 9.40
C VAL A 194 -8.33 13.34 10.11
N HIS A 195 -9.34 13.71 10.90
CA HIS A 195 -9.35 14.87 11.78
C HIS A 195 -9.38 14.40 13.22
N ILE A 196 -8.32 14.63 13.97
CA ILE A 196 -8.13 14.10 15.34
C ILE A 196 -8.16 15.25 16.33
N PRO A 197 -9.07 15.25 17.32
CA PRO A 197 -9.02 16.16 18.46
C PRO A 197 -7.66 16.04 19.17
N VAL A 198 -7.00 17.18 19.45
CA VAL A 198 -5.63 17.14 19.99
C VAL A 198 -5.52 16.38 21.30
N GLU A 199 -6.58 16.36 22.11
CA GLU A 199 -6.66 15.66 23.40
C GLU A 199 -6.48 14.15 23.24
N ALA A 200 -6.85 13.58 22.08
CA ALA A 200 -6.69 12.16 21.78
C ALA A 200 -5.22 11.73 21.62
N LEU A 201 -4.32 12.68 21.34
CA LEU A 201 -2.89 12.45 21.23
C LEU A 201 -2.21 12.28 22.59
N ALA A 202 -2.75 12.87 23.64
CA ALA A 202 -2.18 12.85 24.98
C ALA A 202 -2.57 11.59 25.76
N SER A 203 -1.90 11.36 26.89
CA SER A 203 -2.24 10.25 27.79
C SER A 203 -3.61 10.47 28.43
N ARG A 204 -4.40 9.39 28.49
CA ARG A 204 -5.71 9.41 29.21
C ARG A 204 -5.57 9.54 30.73
N ARG A 205 -4.36 9.39 31.28
CA ARG A 205 -4.07 9.53 32.71
C ARG A 205 -3.95 10.99 33.14
N LEU A 206 -3.82 11.92 32.17
CA LEU A 206 -3.74 13.37 32.46
C LEU A 206 -5.14 13.97 32.72
N GLU A 207 -5.20 14.97 33.56
CA GLU A 207 -6.38 15.82 33.75
C GLU A 207 -6.72 16.56 32.44
N ASP A 208 -7.99 16.91 32.26
CA ASP A 208 -8.50 17.44 30.97
C ASP A 208 -7.71 18.66 30.46
N SER A 209 -7.41 19.62 31.34
CA SER A 209 -6.63 20.81 30.96
C SER A 209 -5.18 20.50 30.57
N GLU A 210 -4.56 19.57 31.27
CA GLU A 210 -3.20 19.10 30.95
C GLU A 210 -3.19 18.29 29.66
N ARG A 211 -4.23 17.47 29.47
CA ARG A 211 -4.41 16.65 28.27
C ARG A 211 -4.57 17.50 27.01
N GLU A 212 -5.34 18.59 27.06
CA GLU A 212 -5.46 19.55 25.96
C GLU A 212 -4.12 20.24 25.67
N ARG A 213 -3.43 20.72 26.69
CA ARG A 213 -2.12 21.39 26.56
C ARG A 213 -1.08 20.45 25.93
N GLU A 214 -0.99 19.23 26.46
CA GLU A 214 -0.05 18.21 25.94
C GLU A 214 -0.45 17.78 24.53
N GLY A 215 -1.73 17.61 24.24
CA GLY A 215 -2.25 17.31 22.93
C GLY A 215 -1.88 18.37 21.88
N LYS A 216 -2.04 19.65 22.21
CA LYS A 216 -1.61 20.77 21.34
C LYS A 216 -0.09 20.77 21.11
N ARG A 217 0.70 20.45 22.13
CA ARG A 217 2.15 20.31 22.01
C ARG A 217 2.53 19.18 21.06
N LEU A 218 1.92 18.01 21.21
CA LEU A 218 2.16 16.83 20.37
C LEU A 218 1.72 17.09 18.93
N ALA A 219 0.54 17.67 18.70
CA ALA A 219 0.03 17.99 17.37
C ALA A 219 0.98 18.92 16.61
N ARG A 220 1.45 19.99 17.26
CA ARG A 220 2.44 20.92 16.67
C ARG A 220 3.75 20.22 16.30
N ARG A 221 4.26 19.31 17.17
CA ARG A 221 5.50 18.57 16.89
C ARG A 221 5.30 17.55 15.76
N ILE A 222 4.16 16.88 15.69
CA ILE A 222 3.82 15.98 14.57
C ILE A 222 3.78 16.76 13.26
N ALA A 223 3.12 17.92 13.23
CA ALA A 223 3.10 18.79 12.05
C ALA A 223 4.50 19.25 11.63
N ALA A 224 5.36 19.63 12.59
CA ALA A 224 6.74 20.02 12.33
C ALA A 224 7.58 18.84 11.79
N LEU A 225 7.42 17.62 12.32
CA LEU A 225 8.10 16.43 11.81
C LEU A 225 7.63 16.07 10.37
N SER A 226 6.35 16.29 10.07
CA SER A 226 5.81 16.14 8.72
C SER A 226 6.39 17.18 7.75
N ALA A 227 6.51 18.44 8.18
CA ALA A 227 7.16 19.50 7.39
C ALA A 227 8.65 19.22 7.17
N LEU A 228 9.36 18.71 8.18
CA LEU A 228 10.75 18.27 8.05
C LEU A 228 10.90 17.18 6.98
N ALA A 229 10.01 16.17 6.98
CA ALA A 229 10.03 15.13 5.95
C ALA A 229 9.76 15.69 4.54
N ALA A 230 8.93 16.72 4.40
CA ALA A 230 8.70 17.39 3.12
C ALA A 230 9.93 18.23 2.67
N SER A 231 10.78 18.63 3.60
CA SER A 231 11.97 19.46 3.33
C SER A 231 13.23 18.64 3.06
N ASP A 232 13.33 17.42 3.62
CA ASP A 232 14.50 16.55 3.55
C ASP A 232 14.15 15.19 2.95
N PRO A 233 14.68 14.82 1.76
CA PRO A 233 14.45 13.52 1.14
C PRO A 233 14.91 12.33 2.01
N ALA A 234 15.97 12.45 2.79
CA ALA A 234 16.43 11.40 3.69
C ALA A 234 15.40 11.15 4.82
N ARG A 235 14.84 12.24 5.36
CA ARG A 235 13.76 12.13 6.33
C ARG A 235 12.46 11.61 5.70
N ALA A 236 12.15 12.01 4.45
CA ALA A 236 11.03 11.48 3.69
C ALA A 236 11.13 9.96 3.47
N ALA A 237 12.33 9.44 3.16
CA ALA A 237 12.56 8.00 2.99
C ALA A 237 12.22 7.22 4.27
N THR A 238 12.69 7.68 5.43
CA THR A 238 12.37 7.07 6.73
C THR A 238 10.88 7.20 7.07
N HIS A 239 10.27 8.34 6.74
CA HIS A 239 8.84 8.58 6.93
C HIS A 239 7.99 7.60 6.12
N ASN A 240 8.34 7.40 4.85
CA ASN A 240 7.63 6.48 3.94
C ASN A 240 7.86 5.01 4.32
N LYS A 241 9.07 4.62 4.75
CA LYS A 241 9.33 3.27 5.30
C LYS A 241 8.39 2.98 6.47
N GLY A 242 8.22 3.96 7.38
CA GLY A 242 7.29 3.81 8.50
C GLY A 242 5.83 3.60 8.07
N ILE A 243 5.37 4.26 6.99
CA ILE A 243 4.06 4.03 6.38
C ILE A 243 3.95 2.60 5.83
N LEU A 244 4.99 2.18 5.09
CA LEU A 244 5.00 0.90 4.38
C LEU A 244 5.10 -0.31 5.32
N ASN A 245 5.62 -0.17 6.54
CA ASN A 245 5.64 -1.27 7.52
C ASN A 245 4.28 -1.95 7.69
N GLY A 246 3.22 -1.17 7.86
CA GLY A 246 1.86 -1.73 7.99
C GLY A 246 1.30 -2.19 6.64
N ILE A 247 1.44 -1.37 5.61
CA ILE A 247 0.86 -1.64 4.27
C ILE A 247 1.50 -2.87 3.63
N ALA A 248 2.84 -2.95 3.59
CA ALA A 248 3.56 -4.09 3.01
C ALA A 248 3.30 -5.37 3.79
N GLY A 249 3.28 -5.31 5.13
CA GLY A 249 2.94 -6.45 5.97
C GLY A 249 1.51 -6.97 5.74
N ALA A 250 0.54 -6.07 5.53
CA ALA A 250 -0.83 -6.46 5.21
C ALA A 250 -0.95 -7.01 3.77
N ALA A 251 -0.24 -6.42 2.80
CA ALA A 251 -0.15 -6.93 1.45
C ALA A 251 0.46 -8.34 1.42
N LEU A 252 1.53 -8.58 2.17
CA LEU A 252 2.17 -9.89 2.31
C LEU A 252 1.21 -10.91 2.93
N ALA A 253 0.55 -10.57 4.03
CA ALA A 253 -0.42 -11.44 4.70
C ALA A 253 -1.60 -11.83 3.78
N SER A 254 -1.97 -10.98 2.85
CA SER A 254 -3.05 -11.18 1.86
C SER A 254 -2.57 -11.73 0.51
N GLY A 255 -1.29 -12.15 0.39
CA GLY A 255 -0.76 -12.78 -0.82
C GLY A 255 -0.57 -11.82 -2.00
N ASN A 256 -0.48 -10.53 -1.77
CA ASN A 256 -0.19 -9.52 -2.78
C ASN A 256 1.32 -9.32 -2.98
N ASP A 257 1.69 -8.79 -4.14
CA ASP A 257 3.09 -8.49 -4.48
C ASP A 257 3.55 -7.19 -3.80
N THR A 258 4.32 -7.34 -2.72
CA THR A 258 4.87 -6.21 -1.95
C THR A 258 5.88 -5.41 -2.76
N ARG A 259 6.64 -6.04 -3.67
CA ARG A 259 7.66 -5.37 -4.50
C ARG A 259 7.01 -4.43 -5.51
N ALA A 260 5.92 -4.87 -6.16
CA ALA A 260 5.14 -4.04 -7.06
C ALA A 260 4.49 -2.86 -6.33
N LEU A 261 3.94 -3.11 -5.12
CA LEU A 261 3.33 -2.10 -4.27
C LEU A 261 4.35 -1.03 -3.84
N GLU A 262 5.50 -1.44 -3.35
CA GLU A 262 6.55 -0.54 -2.88
C GLU A 262 7.17 0.25 -4.05
N SER A 263 7.40 -0.40 -5.20
CA SER A 263 7.86 0.27 -6.42
C SER A 263 6.91 1.40 -6.83
N ALA A 264 5.60 1.13 -6.83
CA ALA A 264 4.59 2.15 -7.13
C ALA A 264 4.60 3.30 -6.13
N ALA A 265 4.70 2.99 -4.82
CA ALA A 265 4.72 3.98 -3.75
C ALA A 265 5.95 4.89 -3.85
N HIS A 266 7.14 4.33 -4.07
CA HIS A 266 8.39 5.11 -4.23
C HIS A 266 8.40 5.93 -5.52
N ALA A 267 7.91 5.38 -6.63
CA ALA A 267 7.75 6.14 -7.88
C ALA A 267 6.78 7.32 -7.69
N TRP A 268 5.69 7.12 -6.94
CA TRP A 268 4.74 8.18 -6.60
C TRP A 268 5.38 9.27 -5.72
N ALA A 269 6.14 8.87 -4.72
CA ALA A 269 6.87 9.80 -3.86
C ALA A 269 7.86 10.67 -4.64
N ALA A 270 8.43 10.14 -5.72
CA ALA A 270 9.42 10.84 -6.57
C ALA A 270 8.81 11.53 -7.81
N ARG A 271 7.48 11.48 -8.04
CA ARG A 271 6.83 11.94 -9.28
C ARG A 271 7.03 13.42 -9.64
N SER A 272 7.37 14.24 -8.67
CA SER A 272 7.65 15.67 -8.86
C SER A 272 9.13 15.97 -9.23
N GLY A 273 9.98 14.95 -9.41
CA GLY A 273 11.42 15.08 -9.56
C GLY A 273 12.17 15.17 -8.23
N ARG A 274 11.47 15.22 -7.10
CA ARG A 274 12.03 15.17 -5.75
C ARG A 274 11.31 14.11 -4.94
N TYR A 275 12.05 13.37 -4.12
CA TYR A 275 11.45 12.37 -3.23
C TYR A 275 10.75 13.05 -2.04
N LEU A 276 9.45 12.82 -1.90
CA LEU A 276 8.57 13.46 -0.93
C LEU A 276 7.86 12.45 -0.03
N PRO A 277 7.39 12.87 1.16
CA PRO A 277 6.54 12.01 2.00
C PRO A 277 5.20 11.72 1.32
N LEU A 278 4.70 10.50 1.53
CA LEU A 278 3.39 10.05 1.06
C LEU A 278 2.23 10.57 1.91
N SER A 279 2.52 11.04 3.12
CA SER A 279 1.53 11.63 4.03
C SER A 279 1.91 13.04 4.44
N LYS A 280 0.90 13.81 4.86
CA LYS A 280 1.04 15.16 5.39
C LYS A 280 0.20 15.30 6.64
N TRP A 281 0.78 15.96 7.66
CA TRP A 281 0.11 16.29 8.91
C TRP A 281 0.23 17.78 9.18
N ASN A 282 -0.86 18.41 9.58
CA ASN A 282 -0.91 19.83 9.97
C ASN A 282 -1.92 20.03 11.10
N THR A 283 -1.80 21.15 11.79
CA THR A 283 -2.79 21.58 12.78
C THR A 283 -3.76 22.54 12.11
N GLU A 284 -5.05 22.38 12.42
CA GLU A 284 -6.14 23.22 11.92
C GLU A 284 -7.05 23.63 13.07
N THR A 285 -7.88 24.64 12.82
CA THR A 285 -8.95 25.02 13.75
C THR A 285 -10.30 24.66 13.09
N LEU A 286 -11.03 23.76 13.72
CA LEU A 286 -12.37 23.35 13.31
C LEU A 286 -13.35 23.63 14.43
N ASN A 287 -14.40 24.41 14.17
CA ASN A 287 -15.41 24.79 15.15
C ASN A 287 -14.82 25.38 16.46
N GLY A 288 -13.75 26.19 16.34
CA GLY A 288 -13.06 26.81 17.48
C GLY A 288 -12.13 25.89 18.26
N LYS A 289 -12.01 24.61 17.88
CA LYS A 289 -11.11 23.63 18.50
C LYS A 289 -9.90 23.36 17.64
N THR A 290 -8.75 23.18 18.25
CA THR A 290 -7.54 22.73 17.54
C THR A 290 -7.64 21.23 17.27
N ILE A 291 -7.40 20.85 16.01
CA ILE A 291 -7.34 19.46 15.56
C ILE A 291 -6.01 19.17 14.89
N LEU A 292 -5.60 17.90 14.88
CA LEU A 292 -4.56 17.39 14.02
C LEU A 292 -5.21 16.78 12.77
N HIS A 293 -4.93 17.35 11.60
CA HIS A 293 -5.38 16.83 10.31
C HIS A 293 -4.26 16.03 9.66
N GLY A 294 -4.58 14.81 9.23
CA GLY A 294 -3.67 13.90 8.53
C GLY A 294 -4.26 13.45 7.20
N ARG A 295 -3.41 13.42 6.17
CA ARG A 295 -3.76 12.92 4.84
C ARG A 295 -2.63 12.10 4.25
N ILE A 296 -2.97 11.02 3.55
CA ILE A 296 -2.05 10.19 2.77
C ILE A 296 -2.53 10.08 1.33
N GLU A 297 -1.56 10.04 0.40
CA GLU A 297 -1.78 9.67 -1.00
C GLU A 297 -0.79 8.57 -1.39
N ILE A 298 -1.29 7.39 -1.73
CA ILE A 298 -0.46 6.25 -2.06
C ILE A 298 -1.11 5.38 -3.15
N PRO A 299 -0.40 5.03 -4.23
CA PRO A 299 -0.88 4.05 -5.18
C PRO A 299 -0.82 2.65 -4.56
N LEU A 300 -1.89 1.90 -4.69
CA LEU A 300 -2.03 0.57 -4.10
C LEU A 300 -2.42 -0.43 -5.20
N GLN A 301 -1.43 -0.98 -5.88
CA GLN A 301 -1.61 -2.03 -6.90
C GLN A 301 -1.78 -3.39 -6.22
N ILE A 302 -2.96 -3.63 -5.68
CA ILE A 302 -3.32 -4.85 -4.94
C ILE A 302 -4.64 -5.43 -5.47
N GLY A 303 -4.89 -6.69 -5.15
CA GLY A 303 -6.16 -7.36 -5.41
C GLY A 303 -6.62 -8.18 -4.21
N ILE A 304 -7.85 -8.66 -4.29
CA ILE A 304 -8.42 -9.61 -3.33
C ILE A 304 -8.69 -10.98 -3.97
N VAL A 305 -8.41 -11.12 -5.26
CA VAL A 305 -8.57 -12.35 -6.03
C VAL A 305 -7.40 -12.56 -7.00
N GLY A 306 -7.21 -13.79 -7.42
CA GLY A 306 -6.19 -14.17 -8.42
C GLY A 306 -4.78 -14.34 -7.83
N GLY A 307 -3.84 -14.69 -8.69
CA GLY A 307 -2.45 -14.91 -8.30
C GLY A 307 -2.31 -15.93 -7.16
N SER A 308 -1.36 -15.69 -6.27
CA SER A 308 -1.07 -16.55 -5.11
C SER A 308 -2.17 -16.52 -4.03
N ILE A 309 -3.10 -15.56 -4.05
CA ILE A 309 -4.18 -15.45 -3.06
C ILE A 309 -5.01 -16.75 -3.01
N SER A 310 -5.29 -17.35 -4.16
CA SER A 310 -6.06 -18.58 -4.26
C SER A 310 -5.33 -19.82 -3.72
N SER A 311 -4.01 -19.80 -3.66
CA SER A 311 -3.15 -20.91 -3.25
C SER A 311 -2.66 -20.82 -1.81
N LEU A 312 -2.70 -19.62 -1.21
CA LEU A 312 -2.20 -19.35 0.14
C LEU A 312 -3.34 -19.36 1.17
N PRO A 313 -3.38 -20.35 2.11
CA PRO A 313 -4.44 -20.41 3.14
C PRO A 313 -4.50 -19.15 4.00
N MET A 314 -3.34 -18.59 4.38
CA MET A 314 -3.26 -17.35 5.16
C MET A 314 -3.83 -16.15 4.39
N ALA A 315 -3.59 -16.05 3.07
CA ALA A 315 -4.14 -14.98 2.26
C ALA A 315 -5.67 -15.02 2.19
N LYS A 316 -6.23 -16.21 2.03
CA LYS A 316 -7.71 -16.42 2.09
C LYS A 316 -8.27 -16.00 3.45
N LEU A 317 -7.58 -16.36 4.54
CA LEU A 317 -7.96 -15.98 5.89
C LEU A 317 -7.90 -14.46 6.09
N ALA A 318 -6.84 -13.80 5.58
CA ALA A 318 -6.68 -12.35 5.65
C ALA A 318 -7.82 -11.61 4.96
N ILE A 319 -8.18 -12.02 3.75
CA ILE A 319 -9.31 -11.44 3.00
C ILE A 319 -10.64 -11.67 3.75
N LYS A 320 -10.85 -12.90 4.29
CA LYS A 320 -12.06 -13.23 5.04
C LYS A 320 -12.22 -12.43 6.33
N ILE A 321 -11.14 -12.28 7.11
CA ILE A 321 -11.15 -11.50 8.37
C ILE A 321 -11.35 -10.01 8.08
N GLY A 322 -10.67 -9.48 7.06
CA GLY A 322 -10.80 -8.08 6.65
C GLY A 322 -12.18 -7.72 6.09
N LYS A 323 -12.99 -8.73 5.71
CA LYS A 323 -14.36 -8.58 5.15
C LYS A 323 -14.39 -7.60 3.97
N TYR A 324 -13.37 -7.63 3.13
CA TYR A 324 -13.28 -6.72 1.99
C TYR A 324 -14.32 -7.05 0.93
N LYS A 325 -15.13 -6.05 0.54
CA LYS A 325 -16.21 -6.18 -0.45
C LYS A 325 -15.67 -6.28 -1.88
N ASN A 326 -14.58 -5.57 -2.15
CA ASN A 326 -13.87 -5.49 -3.43
C ASN A 326 -12.45 -4.97 -3.20
N ALA A 327 -11.65 -4.89 -4.26
CA ALA A 327 -10.27 -4.41 -4.17
C ALA A 327 -10.18 -2.93 -3.73
N ASN A 328 -11.15 -2.08 -4.08
CA ASN A 328 -11.15 -0.68 -3.63
C ASN A 328 -11.39 -0.56 -2.12
N ASP A 329 -12.24 -1.39 -1.55
CA ASP A 329 -12.46 -1.46 -0.11
C ASP A 329 -11.18 -1.88 0.64
N PHE A 330 -10.44 -2.83 0.07
CA PHE A 330 -9.12 -3.21 0.60
C PHE A 330 -8.09 -2.08 0.45
N ARG A 331 -8.02 -1.40 -0.71
CA ARG A 331 -7.17 -0.22 -0.92
C ARG A 331 -7.47 0.89 0.09
N ASN A 332 -8.74 1.18 0.33
CA ASN A 332 -9.17 2.15 1.35
C ASN A 332 -8.66 1.77 2.74
N THR A 333 -8.77 0.50 3.09
CA THR A 333 -8.29 -0.03 4.37
C THR A 333 -6.77 0.08 4.48
N LEU A 334 -6.01 -0.24 3.42
CA LEU A 334 -4.55 -0.12 3.43
C LEU A 334 -4.08 1.34 3.50
N ALA A 335 -4.74 2.26 2.80
CA ALA A 335 -4.42 3.69 2.90
C ALA A 335 -4.65 4.21 4.33
N ALA A 336 -5.75 3.83 4.96
CA ALA A 336 -6.03 4.15 6.34
C ALA A 336 -5.01 3.51 7.31
N LEU A 337 -4.63 2.25 7.08
CA LEU A 337 -3.59 1.56 7.86
C LEU A 337 -2.25 2.29 7.78
N GLY A 338 -1.82 2.70 6.58
CA GLY A 338 -0.59 3.47 6.38
C GLY A 338 -0.62 4.81 7.12
N LEU A 339 -1.77 5.48 7.12
CA LEU A 339 -1.95 6.76 7.82
C LEU A 339 -1.84 6.60 9.34
N VAL A 340 -2.48 5.58 9.95
CA VAL A 340 -2.38 5.33 11.39
C VAL A 340 -1.01 4.79 11.82
N GLN A 341 -0.36 4.01 10.96
CA GLN A 341 1.01 3.55 11.17
C GLN A 341 1.97 4.74 11.25
N ASN A 342 1.83 5.69 10.32
CA ASN A 342 2.61 6.91 10.30
C ASN A 342 2.32 7.82 11.51
N LEU A 343 1.05 7.98 11.89
CA LEU A 343 0.63 8.72 13.08
C LEU A 343 1.34 8.19 14.33
N ALA A 344 1.33 6.89 14.53
CA ALA A 344 1.93 6.26 15.70
C ALA A 344 3.45 6.52 15.76
N ALA A 345 4.15 6.40 14.63
CA ALA A 345 5.58 6.69 14.52
C ALA A 345 5.88 8.16 14.83
N LEU A 346 5.13 9.10 14.22
CA LEU A 346 5.31 10.53 14.45
C LEU A 346 4.98 10.93 15.90
N ARG A 347 3.95 10.31 16.50
CA ARG A 347 3.60 10.56 17.90
C ARG A 347 4.71 10.09 18.86
N ALA A 348 5.31 8.91 18.59
CA ALA A 348 6.44 8.44 19.36
C ALA A 348 7.64 9.40 19.28
N LEU A 349 7.98 9.88 18.06
CA LEU A 349 9.03 10.88 17.85
C LEU A 349 8.72 12.23 18.50
N ALA A 350 7.45 12.65 18.50
CA ALA A 350 7.00 13.90 19.13
C ALA A 350 6.98 13.83 20.66
N GLY A 351 6.89 12.65 21.22
CA GLY A 351 6.87 12.33 22.66
C GLY A 351 8.25 11.95 23.21
N PRO A 352 8.34 10.84 23.98
CA PRO A 352 9.58 10.40 24.65
C PRO A 352 10.62 9.79 23.70
N GLY A 353 10.29 9.58 22.42
CA GLY A 353 11.16 8.96 21.43
C GLY A 353 10.81 7.50 21.16
N ILE A 354 11.30 6.99 20.01
CA ILE A 354 11.01 5.62 19.55
C ILE A 354 11.68 4.57 20.46
N GLN A 355 12.88 4.84 20.94
CA GLN A 355 13.66 3.87 21.72
C GLN A 355 12.99 3.49 23.05
N ALA A 356 12.31 4.43 23.72
CA ALA A 356 11.63 4.14 24.98
C ALA A 356 10.52 3.06 24.84
N GLY A 357 9.84 3.00 23.68
CA GLY A 357 8.83 1.96 23.41
C GLY A 357 9.42 0.65 22.85
N HIS A 358 10.55 0.71 22.12
CA HIS A 358 11.21 -0.48 21.56
C HIS A 358 11.98 -1.28 22.60
N MET A 359 12.56 -0.63 23.62
CA MET A 359 13.37 -1.31 24.65
C MET A 359 12.54 -2.32 25.43
N ALA A 360 11.31 -2.00 25.82
CA ALA A 360 10.43 -2.91 26.55
C ALA A 360 10.06 -4.16 25.73
N LEU A 361 9.88 -4.05 24.41
CA LEU A 361 9.56 -5.20 23.55
C LEU A 361 10.81 -6.00 23.14
N GLN A 362 11.98 -5.37 23.07
CA GLN A 362 13.24 -6.07 22.83
C GLN A 362 13.70 -6.87 24.06
N SER A 363 13.40 -6.43 25.28
CA SER A 363 13.79 -7.16 26.51
C SER A 363 13.19 -8.57 26.53
N SER A 364 11.93 -8.73 26.14
CA SER A 364 11.29 -10.04 26.04
C SER A 364 11.92 -10.93 24.98
N ASN A 365 12.29 -10.38 23.81
CA ASN A 365 12.98 -11.12 22.75
C ASN A 365 14.40 -11.52 23.15
N LEU A 366 15.14 -10.65 23.84
CA LEU A 366 16.46 -10.96 24.41
C LEU A 366 16.38 -12.02 25.50
N ALA A 367 15.37 -11.95 26.35
CA ALA A 367 15.12 -12.96 27.38
C ALA A 367 14.83 -14.34 26.75
N ILE A 368 14.01 -14.42 25.71
CA ILE A 368 13.74 -15.64 24.95
C ILE A 368 15.03 -16.17 24.30
N ALA A 369 15.82 -15.31 23.66
CA ALA A 369 17.09 -15.68 23.06
C ALA A 369 18.12 -16.18 24.08
N ALA A 370 18.06 -15.66 25.31
CA ALA A 370 18.85 -16.12 26.47
C ALA A 370 18.29 -17.40 27.15
N GLY A 371 17.19 -17.97 26.62
CA GLY A 371 16.62 -19.22 27.11
C GLY A 371 15.54 -19.07 28.19
N ALA A 372 15.05 -17.85 28.46
CA ALA A 372 13.97 -17.62 29.40
C ALA A 372 12.66 -18.26 28.93
N LYS A 373 11.93 -18.89 29.85
CA LYS A 373 10.65 -19.57 29.60
C LYS A 373 9.62 -19.22 30.69
N GLY A 374 8.33 -19.24 30.34
CA GLY A 374 7.24 -19.10 31.29
C GLY A 374 7.24 -17.75 32.03
N CYS A 375 7.16 -17.78 33.38
CA CYS A 375 7.08 -16.57 34.20
C CYS A 375 8.29 -15.63 34.10
N LEU A 376 9.47 -16.13 33.72
CA LEU A 376 10.67 -15.31 33.52
C LEU A 376 10.52 -14.29 32.38
N LEU A 377 9.62 -14.50 31.46
CA LEU A 377 9.31 -13.54 30.38
C LEU A 377 8.46 -12.36 30.89
N TYR A 378 7.68 -12.57 31.94
CA TYR A 378 6.80 -11.54 32.52
C TYR A 378 7.50 -10.72 33.62
N THR A 379 8.54 -11.27 34.26
CA THR A 379 9.33 -10.56 35.27
C THR A 379 10.30 -9.55 34.68
N SER A 380 10.65 -9.66 33.39
CA SER A 380 11.46 -8.65 32.71
C SER A 380 10.66 -7.36 32.42
N ASP A 381 9.33 -7.45 32.27
CA ASP A 381 8.44 -6.27 32.09
C ASP A 381 8.16 -5.57 33.43
N ALA A 382 8.23 -6.28 34.56
CA ALA A 382 7.97 -5.73 35.91
C ALA A 382 9.18 -5.03 36.54
N ALA A 383 10.36 -5.18 35.95
CA ALA A 383 11.58 -4.54 36.47
C ALA A 383 11.79 -3.10 35.93
N ASP A 384 10.97 -2.68 34.95
CA ASP A 384 11.02 -1.34 34.32
C ASP A 384 9.81 -0.43 34.74
N GLU A 385 8.95 -0.87 35.69
CA GLU A 385 7.98 -0.04 36.41
C GLU A 385 8.58 0.49 37.73
#